data_1ecf2be8316b7c65a7f1282a46023193
#
_entry.id   1ecf2be8316b7c65a7f1282a46023193
#
_cell.length_a   1.000
_cell.length_b   1.000
_cell.length_c   1.000
_cell.angle_alpha   90.00
_cell.angle_beta   90.00
_cell.angle_gamma   90.00
#
_symmetry.space_group_name_H-M   'P 1'
#
loop_
_entity.id
_entity.type
_entity.pdbx_description
1 polymer ?
#
loop_
_entity_poly.entity_id
_entity_poly.type
_entity_poly.pdbx_seq_one_letter_code
_entity_poly.pdbx_strand_id
1 'polypeptide(L)'
;MNVVEFGIVMEASPGYTARLARDIEQLGFDVLLCPDTQNLSPDPFSQLALAAQTTTRLKLGTGVTNPVTRDVAVTACALATLQAESNGRVICGIGRGDSSAAHIGIRNGTTAQLKTFVQRLQAYTRGETVDRDGTPSRLRWFDSLQPPPVVVDVAATGPQTIRMAVDVGDRVSFAVGSAPERIRWAMDVALERLRETGRPRDSLSIGAYVNLVCDPDEQRAIDLGRMISGMVAHFAGMKDAPLDHLPPQLKSLAAHMQSGYDMKHHAQESGSHLQAVPDEFVDWFSICGPPVKCRQRLQELLDMGLDHVYQLGGSPVAHPHGARQAAMVEQARLYATEVIPHFR
;
A
#
# COMPACT_ATOMS: atom_id res chain seq x y z
N MET A 1 -23.03 -4.28 -8.59
CA MET A 1 -21.62 -3.79 -8.58
C MET A 1 -21.12 -3.97 -7.17
N ASN A 2 -19.95 -4.57 -6.99
CA ASN A 2 -19.32 -4.61 -5.67
C ASN A 2 -18.99 -3.18 -5.27
N VAL A 3 -19.24 -2.84 -4.00
CA VAL A 3 -18.85 -1.51 -3.47
C VAL A 3 -17.32 -1.47 -3.41
N VAL A 4 -16.73 -0.47 -4.05
CA VAL A 4 -15.27 -0.25 -4.03
C VAL A 4 -14.83 0.18 -2.64
N GLU A 5 -13.78 -0.45 -2.11
CA GLU A 5 -13.19 -0.11 -0.81
C GLU A 5 -12.14 1.00 -0.98
N PHE A 6 -12.27 2.09 -0.23
CA PHE A 6 -11.33 3.22 -0.25
C PHE A 6 -10.49 3.26 1.01
N GLY A 7 -9.18 3.15 0.84
CA GLY A 7 -8.23 3.27 1.94
C GLY A 7 -7.22 4.39 1.74
N ILE A 8 -6.47 4.66 2.78
CA ILE A 8 -5.41 5.66 2.79
C ILE A 8 -4.16 5.11 3.50
N VAL A 9 -2.99 5.46 2.98
CA VAL A 9 -1.71 5.14 3.61
C VAL A 9 -1.18 6.37 4.33
N MET A 10 -0.94 6.24 5.62
CA MET A 10 -0.40 7.32 6.45
C MET A 10 0.63 6.79 7.45
N GLU A 11 1.67 7.58 7.70
CA GLU A 11 2.65 7.25 8.74
C GLU A 11 1.99 7.19 10.12
N ALA A 12 2.33 6.16 10.87
CA ALA A 12 2.05 6.10 12.29
C ALA A 12 2.81 7.20 13.04
N SER A 13 2.19 7.80 14.06
CA SER A 13 2.81 8.85 14.87
C SER A 13 2.40 8.72 16.32
N PRO A 14 3.37 8.51 17.25
CA PRO A 14 3.09 8.42 18.67
C PRO A 14 2.31 9.63 19.19
N GLY A 15 1.25 9.37 19.96
CA GLY A 15 0.35 10.40 20.48
C GLY A 15 -0.70 10.92 19.48
N TYR A 16 -0.62 10.54 18.18
CA TYR A 16 -1.53 11.03 17.14
C TYR A 16 -2.29 9.91 16.41
N THR A 17 -1.72 8.71 16.25
CA THR A 17 -2.29 7.67 15.40
C THR A 17 -3.73 7.30 15.78
N ALA A 18 -4.05 7.21 17.07
CA ALA A 18 -5.40 6.95 17.53
C ALA A 18 -6.41 8.04 17.12
N ARG A 19 -6.00 9.32 17.19
CA ARG A 19 -6.79 10.46 16.72
C ARG A 19 -6.91 10.45 15.20
N LEU A 20 -5.80 10.27 14.52
CA LEU A 20 -5.74 10.17 13.06
C LEU A 20 -6.71 9.10 12.54
N ALA A 21 -6.68 7.90 13.11
CA ALA A 21 -7.56 6.80 12.70
C ALA A 21 -9.04 7.16 12.86
N ARG A 22 -9.40 7.82 13.95
CA ARG A 22 -10.77 8.31 14.18
C ARG A 22 -11.18 9.35 13.15
N ASP A 23 -10.30 10.32 12.86
CA ASP A 23 -10.57 11.36 11.87
C ASP A 23 -10.75 10.74 10.45
N ILE A 24 -9.93 9.77 10.07
CA ILE A 24 -10.03 9.01 8.82
C ILE A 24 -11.33 8.19 8.77
N GLU A 25 -11.72 7.53 9.86
CA GLU A 25 -13.00 6.83 9.94
C GLU A 25 -14.18 7.78 9.75
N GLN A 26 -14.15 8.96 10.37
CA GLN A 26 -15.19 9.99 10.26
C GLN A 26 -15.29 10.57 8.84
N LEU A 27 -14.17 10.70 8.14
CA LEU A 27 -14.13 11.09 6.73
C LEU A 27 -14.73 10.00 5.80
N GLY A 28 -14.99 8.80 6.31
CA GLY A 28 -15.64 7.75 5.56
C GLY A 28 -14.68 6.82 4.81
N PHE A 29 -13.39 6.83 5.08
CA PHE A 29 -12.50 5.80 4.58
C PHE A 29 -12.81 4.44 5.19
N ASP A 30 -12.53 3.38 4.44
CA ASP A 30 -12.73 1.99 4.85
C ASP A 30 -11.48 1.38 5.46
N VAL A 31 -10.28 1.87 5.06
CA VAL A 31 -8.98 1.30 5.43
C VAL A 31 -7.96 2.39 5.76
N LEU A 32 -7.22 2.21 6.86
CA LEU A 32 -5.99 2.93 7.18
C LEU A 32 -4.82 1.95 7.19
N LEU A 33 -3.82 2.21 6.37
CA LEU A 33 -2.57 1.45 6.32
C LEU A 33 -1.41 2.29 6.82
N CYS A 34 -0.54 1.70 7.67
CA CYS A 34 0.66 2.35 8.17
C CYS A 34 1.92 1.62 7.68
N PRO A 35 2.94 2.33 7.15
CA PRO A 35 4.19 1.73 6.70
C PRO A 35 4.98 1.12 7.85
N ASP A 36 5.59 -0.07 7.61
CA ASP A 36 6.51 -0.73 8.52
C ASP A 36 7.95 -0.54 8.04
N THR A 37 8.49 0.65 8.30
CA THR A 37 9.83 1.07 7.86
C THR A 37 10.56 1.68 9.06
N GLN A 38 11.15 0.84 9.88
CA GLN A 38 11.64 1.12 11.24
C GLN A 38 12.60 2.31 11.38
N ASN A 39 13.34 2.67 10.32
CA ASN A 39 14.24 3.82 10.33
C ASN A 39 13.60 5.12 9.80
N LEU A 40 12.40 5.04 9.25
CA LEU A 40 11.71 6.18 8.63
C LEU A 40 10.41 6.54 9.35
N SER A 41 9.74 5.56 9.96
CA SER A 41 8.48 5.75 10.65
C SER A 41 8.44 4.98 11.98
N PRO A 42 7.65 5.42 12.97
CA PRO A 42 7.40 4.66 14.20
C PRO A 42 6.78 3.29 13.94
N ASP A 43 6.92 2.37 14.92
CA ASP A 43 6.37 1.01 14.83
C ASP A 43 4.86 1.01 14.57
N PRO A 44 4.40 0.46 13.43
CA PRO A 44 2.99 0.49 13.09
C PRO A 44 2.14 -0.43 13.96
N PHE A 45 2.65 -1.56 14.44
CA PHE A 45 1.84 -2.53 15.18
C PHE A 45 1.35 -1.98 16.52
N SER A 46 2.22 -1.32 17.27
CA SER A 46 1.86 -0.65 18.52
C SER A 46 0.87 0.50 18.30
N GLN A 47 1.06 1.26 17.23
CA GLN A 47 0.22 2.40 16.90
C GLN A 47 -1.15 1.98 16.35
N LEU A 48 -1.22 0.92 15.56
CA LEU A 48 -2.48 0.35 15.06
C LEU A 48 -3.31 -0.27 16.20
N ALA A 49 -2.68 -0.83 17.24
CA ALA A 49 -3.38 -1.28 18.43
C ALA A 49 -4.10 -0.12 19.15
N LEU A 50 -3.45 1.04 19.26
CA LEU A 50 -4.09 2.25 19.81
C LEU A 50 -5.22 2.76 18.88
N ALA A 51 -5.05 2.68 17.58
CA ALA A 51 -6.08 3.04 16.60
C ALA A 51 -7.31 2.11 16.69
N ALA A 52 -7.09 0.82 16.93
CA ALA A 52 -8.16 -0.17 17.07
C ALA A 52 -9.15 0.17 18.19
N GLN A 53 -8.63 0.74 19.30
CA GLN A 53 -9.44 1.14 20.45
C GLN A 53 -10.28 2.40 20.21
N THR A 54 -9.99 3.18 19.18
CA THR A 54 -10.65 4.47 18.90
C THR A 54 -11.51 4.44 17.64
N THR A 55 -11.57 3.31 16.96
CA THR A 55 -12.33 3.09 15.71
C THR A 55 -13.24 1.87 15.84
N THR A 56 -14.32 1.84 15.04
CA THR A 56 -15.32 0.77 15.09
C THR A 56 -15.51 0.05 13.76
N ARG A 57 -15.25 0.72 12.63
CA ARG A 57 -15.48 0.20 11.28
C ARG A 57 -14.18 0.14 10.47
N LEU A 58 -13.30 1.11 10.69
CA LEU A 58 -12.07 1.28 9.93
C LEU A 58 -11.22 0.02 10.01
N LYS A 59 -10.88 -0.55 8.86
CA LYS A 59 -9.89 -1.61 8.77
C LYS A 59 -8.51 -1.01 8.97
N LEU A 60 -7.65 -1.71 9.67
CA LEU A 60 -6.34 -1.24 10.10
C LEU A 60 -5.27 -2.20 9.60
N GLY A 61 -4.17 -1.69 9.08
CA GLY A 61 -3.16 -2.59 8.56
C GLY A 61 -1.80 -1.98 8.30
N THR A 62 -0.89 -2.84 7.84
CA THR A 62 0.43 -2.42 7.39
C THR A 62 0.40 -2.04 5.91
N GLY A 63 1.13 -0.99 5.54
CA GLY A 63 1.20 -0.50 4.17
C GLY A 63 2.62 -0.11 3.74
N VAL A 64 3.56 -1.08 3.71
CA VAL A 64 3.50 -2.53 3.89
C VAL A 64 4.58 -3.02 4.85
N THR A 65 4.36 -4.19 5.48
CA THR A 65 5.44 -4.94 6.15
C THR A 65 6.20 -5.83 5.15
N ASN A 66 7.16 -6.62 5.60
CA ASN A 66 8.02 -7.40 4.71
C ASN A 66 8.59 -8.66 5.41
N PRO A 67 9.12 -9.66 4.65
CA PRO A 67 9.60 -10.91 5.20
C PRO A 67 11.02 -10.88 5.77
N VAL A 68 11.72 -9.73 5.74
CA VAL A 68 13.16 -9.69 6.06
C VAL A 68 13.51 -8.92 7.33
N THR A 69 12.65 -8.01 7.79
CA THR A 69 12.88 -7.22 9.00
C THR A 69 12.25 -7.81 10.26
N ARG A 70 11.30 -8.75 10.08
CA ARG A 70 10.60 -9.43 11.20
C ARG A 70 10.47 -10.93 10.92
N ASP A 71 10.60 -11.75 11.96
CA ASP A 71 10.25 -13.18 11.85
C ASP A 71 8.75 -13.36 11.62
N VAL A 72 8.37 -14.37 10.83
CA VAL A 72 6.98 -14.64 10.50
C VAL A 72 6.11 -14.96 11.72
N ALA A 73 6.64 -15.66 12.73
CA ALA A 73 5.89 -15.96 13.95
C ALA A 73 5.66 -14.70 14.80
N VAL A 74 6.66 -13.79 14.84
CA VAL A 74 6.54 -12.50 15.53
C VAL A 74 5.51 -11.62 14.84
N THR A 75 5.55 -11.54 13.50
CA THR A 75 4.57 -10.79 12.71
C THR A 75 3.16 -11.36 12.84
N ALA A 76 3.02 -12.68 12.77
CA ALA A 76 1.73 -13.36 12.95
C ALA A 76 1.15 -13.15 14.35
N CYS A 77 1.99 -13.20 15.39
CA CYS A 77 1.56 -12.90 16.76
C CYS A 77 1.03 -11.48 16.89
N ALA A 78 1.75 -10.48 16.37
CA ALA A 78 1.33 -9.09 16.43
C ALA A 78 0.01 -8.86 15.67
N LEU A 79 -0.11 -9.40 14.46
CA LEU A 79 -1.32 -9.27 13.63
C LEU A 79 -2.52 -10.01 14.23
N ALA A 80 -2.35 -11.21 14.75
CA ALA A 80 -3.43 -11.95 15.38
C ALA A 80 -3.90 -11.29 16.68
N THR A 81 -2.98 -10.69 17.46
CA THR A 81 -3.33 -9.86 18.62
C THR A 81 -4.14 -8.65 18.20
N LEU A 82 -3.68 -7.92 17.19
CA LEU A 82 -4.39 -6.76 16.65
C LEU A 82 -5.77 -7.15 16.06
N GLN A 83 -5.87 -8.33 15.45
CA GLN A 83 -7.13 -8.88 14.93
C GLN A 83 -8.15 -9.12 16.04
N ALA A 84 -7.70 -9.64 17.17
CA ALA A 84 -8.54 -9.80 18.37
C ALA A 84 -8.97 -8.43 18.93
N GLU A 85 -8.03 -7.49 19.13
CA GLU A 85 -8.30 -6.15 19.65
C GLU A 85 -9.22 -5.32 18.75
N SER A 86 -9.14 -5.52 17.44
CA SER A 86 -9.94 -4.78 16.46
C SER A 86 -11.27 -5.45 16.10
N ASN A 87 -11.62 -6.59 16.69
CA ASN A 87 -12.77 -7.40 16.28
C ASN A 87 -12.77 -7.75 14.79
N GLY A 88 -11.64 -8.22 14.28
CA GLY A 88 -11.55 -8.78 12.93
C GLY A 88 -11.30 -7.77 11.80
N ARG A 89 -10.75 -6.58 12.10
CA ARG A 89 -10.58 -5.49 11.12
C ARG A 89 -9.16 -5.35 10.57
N VAL A 90 -8.32 -6.38 10.65
CA VAL A 90 -6.90 -6.28 10.25
C VAL A 90 -6.67 -6.69 8.81
N ILE A 91 -5.85 -5.91 8.12
CA ILE A 91 -5.26 -6.23 6.82
C ILE A 91 -3.73 -6.26 6.98
N CYS A 92 -3.11 -7.38 6.64
CA CYS A 92 -1.67 -7.46 6.52
C CYS A 92 -1.24 -7.08 5.10
N GLY A 93 -1.00 -5.80 4.87
CA GLY A 93 -0.32 -5.36 3.64
C GLY A 93 1.16 -5.77 3.71
N ILE A 94 1.61 -6.54 2.75
CA ILE A 94 2.97 -7.09 2.73
C ILE A 94 3.62 -6.98 1.34
N GLY A 95 4.90 -6.61 1.32
CA GLY A 95 5.73 -6.56 0.13
C GLY A 95 7.08 -7.24 0.35
N ARG A 96 7.99 -7.14 -0.63
CA ARG A 96 9.32 -7.77 -0.53
C ARG A 96 10.28 -7.04 0.44
N GLY A 97 9.93 -5.83 0.86
CA GLY A 97 10.81 -4.93 1.59
C GLY A 97 11.79 -4.22 0.65
N ASP A 98 11.85 -2.91 0.74
CA ASP A 98 12.75 -2.08 -0.04
C ASP A 98 13.48 -1.11 0.88
N SER A 99 12.92 0.07 1.15
CA SER A 99 13.49 1.06 2.06
C SER A 99 13.74 0.51 3.47
N SER A 100 12.81 -0.29 4.02
CA SER A 100 12.96 -0.95 5.32
C SER A 100 14.19 -1.86 5.41
N ALA A 101 14.51 -2.59 4.33
CA ALA A 101 15.68 -3.44 4.24
C ALA A 101 16.96 -2.61 3.97
N ALA A 102 16.89 -1.68 3.02
CA ALA A 102 18.03 -0.85 2.62
C ALA A 102 18.59 -0.01 3.77
N HIS A 103 17.72 0.58 4.60
CA HIS A 103 18.14 1.42 5.73
C HIS A 103 18.81 0.66 6.89
N ILE A 104 18.75 -0.66 6.90
CA ILE A 104 19.50 -1.50 7.86
C ILE A 104 20.58 -2.36 7.17
N GLY A 105 20.89 -2.06 5.91
CA GLY A 105 21.97 -2.68 5.18
C GLY A 105 21.74 -4.13 4.76
N ILE A 106 20.48 -4.59 4.67
CA ILE A 106 20.13 -5.94 4.21
C ILE A 106 19.45 -5.89 2.84
N ARG A 107 19.43 -7.02 2.14
CA ARG A 107 18.73 -7.13 0.86
C ARG A 107 17.24 -7.35 1.07
N ASN A 108 16.44 -6.81 0.18
CA ASN A 108 15.00 -7.11 0.10
C ASN A 108 14.75 -8.61 -0.16
N GLY A 109 13.60 -9.08 0.29
CA GLY A 109 13.19 -10.48 0.12
C GLY A 109 13.01 -10.86 -1.35
N THR A 110 13.30 -12.11 -1.68
CA THR A 110 12.93 -12.70 -2.98
C THR A 110 11.42 -12.96 -3.03
N THR A 111 10.87 -13.13 -4.24
CA THR A 111 9.46 -13.52 -4.40
C THR A 111 9.17 -14.88 -3.73
N ALA A 112 10.14 -15.82 -3.76
CA ALA A 112 10.01 -17.11 -3.08
C ALA A 112 9.96 -16.98 -1.55
N GLN A 113 10.81 -16.13 -0.98
CA GLN A 113 10.78 -15.85 0.46
C GLN A 113 9.46 -15.19 0.88
N LEU A 114 8.97 -14.23 0.09
CA LEU A 114 7.67 -13.59 0.34
C LEU A 114 6.53 -14.63 0.26
N LYS A 115 6.53 -15.51 -0.73
CA LYS A 115 5.54 -16.58 -0.85
C LYS A 115 5.49 -17.46 0.38
N THR A 116 6.66 -17.97 0.80
CA THR A 116 6.77 -18.82 2.01
C THR A 116 6.33 -18.08 3.26
N PHE A 117 6.70 -16.80 3.39
CA PHE A 117 6.30 -15.97 4.52
C PHE A 117 4.78 -15.80 4.57
N VAL A 118 4.13 -15.47 3.46
CA VAL A 118 2.66 -15.32 3.37
C VAL A 118 1.97 -16.62 3.76
N GLN A 119 2.39 -17.76 3.22
CA GLN A 119 1.79 -19.07 3.52
C GLN A 119 1.93 -19.43 5.02
N ARG A 120 3.10 -19.22 5.60
CA ARG A 120 3.34 -19.43 7.04
C ARG A 120 2.54 -18.46 7.90
N LEU A 121 2.45 -17.18 7.51
CA LEU A 121 1.65 -16.17 8.20
C LEU A 121 0.17 -16.55 8.25
N GLN A 122 -0.39 -16.94 7.12
CA GLN A 122 -1.78 -17.39 7.02
C GLN A 122 -2.04 -18.62 7.89
N ALA A 123 -1.13 -19.60 7.90
CA ALA A 123 -1.23 -20.78 8.77
C ALA A 123 -1.23 -20.39 10.26
N TYR A 124 -0.29 -19.55 10.69
CA TYR A 124 -0.25 -19.06 12.08
C TYR A 124 -1.53 -18.33 12.48
N THR A 125 -2.03 -17.45 11.63
CA THR A 125 -3.24 -16.65 11.92
C THR A 125 -4.55 -17.42 11.77
N ARG A 126 -4.50 -18.68 11.32
CA ARG A 126 -5.59 -19.67 11.40
C ARG A 126 -5.43 -20.62 12.58
N GLY A 127 -4.39 -20.45 13.44
CA GLY A 127 -4.11 -21.32 14.58
C GLY A 127 -3.50 -22.67 14.18
N GLU A 128 -2.98 -22.79 12.95
CA GLU A 128 -2.34 -24.02 12.47
C GLU A 128 -0.90 -24.17 12.98
N THR A 129 -0.41 -25.38 12.98
CA THR A 129 1.01 -25.66 13.26
C THR A 129 1.83 -25.50 11.99
N VAL A 130 2.87 -24.67 12.06
CA VAL A 130 3.81 -24.38 10.97
C VAL A 130 5.11 -25.15 11.22
N ASP A 131 5.58 -25.88 10.24
CA ASP A 131 6.93 -26.44 10.28
C ASP A 131 7.99 -25.36 10.07
N ARG A 132 8.90 -25.23 11.03
CA ARG A 132 10.03 -24.32 11.01
C ARG A 132 11.32 -25.14 10.96
N ASP A 133 11.59 -25.69 9.77
CA ASP A 133 12.79 -26.49 9.50
C ASP A 133 12.94 -27.67 10.48
N GLY A 134 11.88 -28.46 10.64
CA GLY A 134 11.77 -29.61 11.54
C GLY A 134 11.26 -29.27 12.95
N THR A 135 11.02 -28.00 13.23
CA THR A 135 10.46 -27.56 14.53
C THR A 135 8.99 -27.17 14.38
N PRO A 136 8.04 -27.89 15.01
CA PRO A 136 6.63 -27.49 14.99
C PRO A 136 6.42 -26.21 15.81
N SER A 137 5.81 -25.20 15.20
CA SER A 137 5.58 -23.88 15.79
C SER A 137 4.13 -23.46 15.62
N ARG A 138 3.53 -22.89 16.67
CA ARG A 138 2.14 -22.49 16.71
C ARG A 138 1.91 -21.35 17.71
N LEU A 139 0.95 -20.49 17.46
CA LEU A 139 0.45 -19.51 18.43
C LEU A 139 -0.45 -20.24 19.45
N ARG A 140 0.09 -20.71 20.57
CA ARG A 140 -0.63 -21.54 21.55
C ARG A 140 -1.81 -20.82 22.22
N TRP A 141 -1.73 -19.50 22.36
CA TRP A 141 -2.80 -18.67 22.94
C TRP A 141 -3.99 -18.49 21.98
N PHE A 142 -3.82 -18.79 20.70
CA PHE A 142 -4.85 -18.60 19.66
C PHE A 142 -6.15 -19.35 20.01
N ASP A 143 -6.06 -20.54 20.56
CA ASP A 143 -7.22 -21.39 20.90
C ASP A 143 -8.15 -20.74 21.92
N SER A 144 -7.64 -19.84 22.78
CA SER A 144 -8.43 -19.17 23.81
C SER A 144 -9.19 -17.94 23.29
N LEU A 145 -8.74 -17.28 22.22
CA LEU A 145 -9.33 -16.07 21.67
C LEU A 145 -10.00 -16.30 20.32
N GLN A 146 -9.48 -17.22 19.51
CA GLN A 146 -9.99 -17.59 18.18
C GLN A 146 -10.32 -16.36 17.29
N PRO A 147 -9.44 -15.38 17.12
CA PRO A 147 -9.72 -14.27 16.25
C PRO A 147 -9.92 -14.76 14.81
N PRO A 148 -10.73 -14.08 14.00
CA PRO A 148 -10.87 -14.44 12.60
C PRO A 148 -9.51 -14.37 11.87
N PRO A 149 -9.31 -15.11 10.76
CA PRO A 149 -8.06 -15.05 9.99
C PRO A 149 -7.74 -13.63 9.55
N VAL A 150 -6.45 -13.29 9.55
CA VAL A 150 -5.97 -12.00 9.04
C VAL A 150 -5.99 -12.01 7.52
N VAL A 151 -6.58 -11.00 6.92
CA VAL A 151 -6.56 -10.81 5.46
C VAL A 151 -5.15 -10.41 5.02
N VAL A 152 -4.56 -11.15 4.09
CA VAL A 152 -3.21 -10.86 3.57
C VAL A 152 -3.32 -10.20 2.19
N ASP A 153 -2.84 -8.97 2.12
CA ASP A 153 -2.79 -8.13 0.92
C ASP A 153 -1.35 -7.99 0.41
N VAL A 154 -1.07 -8.55 -0.75
CA VAL A 154 0.28 -8.51 -1.31
C VAL A 154 0.45 -7.30 -2.22
N ALA A 155 1.31 -6.37 -1.83
CA ALA A 155 1.73 -5.26 -2.67
C ALA A 155 2.69 -5.77 -3.77
N ALA A 156 2.34 -5.53 -5.02
CA ALA A 156 3.04 -6.08 -6.17
C ALA A 156 3.39 -5.00 -7.21
N THR A 157 4.64 -5.02 -7.68
CA THR A 157 5.16 -4.05 -8.66
C THR A 157 5.56 -4.69 -9.99
N GLY A 158 5.82 -6.00 -10.01
CA GLY A 158 6.28 -6.72 -11.18
C GLY A 158 5.52 -8.02 -11.42
N PRO A 159 5.61 -8.62 -12.63
CA PRO A 159 4.76 -9.73 -13.06
C PRO A 159 4.93 -10.97 -12.18
N GLN A 160 6.16 -11.28 -11.75
CA GLN A 160 6.41 -12.44 -10.89
C GLN A 160 5.74 -12.28 -9.51
N THR A 161 5.78 -11.07 -8.93
CA THR A 161 5.13 -10.81 -7.64
C THR A 161 3.61 -10.77 -7.78
N ILE A 162 3.06 -10.22 -8.89
CA ILE A 162 1.62 -10.25 -9.18
C ILE A 162 1.13 -11.70 -9.28
N ARG A 163 1.80 -12.55 -10.08
CA ARG A 163 1.44 -13.96 -10.23
C ARG A 163 1.50 -14.71 -8.88
N MET A 164 2.56 -14.47 -8.09
CA MET A 164 2.69 -15.05 -6.76
C MET A 164 1.57 -14.58 -5.81
N ALA A 165 1.22 -13.28 -5.85
CA ALA A 165 0.12 -12.74 -5.06
C ALA A 165 -1.22 -13.38 -5.42
N VAL A 166 -1.48 -13.61 -6.71
CA VAL A 166 -2.64 -14.38 -7.18
C VAL A 166 -2.63 -15.81 -6.64
N ASP A 167 -1.45 -16.45 -6.49
CA ASP A 167 -1.38 -17.83 -6.00
C ASP A 167 -1.74 -17.94 -4.50
N VAL A 168 -1.33 -16.98 -3.67
CA VAL A 168 -1.35 -17.16 -2.21
C VAL A 168 -2.01 -16.02 -1.42
N GLY A 169 -2.21 -14.84 -1.99
CA GLY A 169 -2.82 -13.70 -1.31
C GLY A 169 -4.34 -13.80 -1.22
N ASP A 170 -4.91 -13.13 -0.24
CA ASP A 170 -6.36 -12.86 -0.19
C ASP A 170 -6.68 -11.61 -1.02
N ARG A 171 -5.72 -10.71 -1.10
CA ARG A 171 -5.73 -9.50 -1.93
C ARG A 171 -4.42 -9.34 -2.69
N VAL A 172 -4.47 -8.63 -3.80
CA VAL A 172 -3.31 -8.07 -4.50
C VAL A 172 -3.52 -6.59 -4.74
N SER A 173 -2.57 -5.78 -4.32
CA SER A 173 -2.57 -4.33 -4.53
C SER A 173 -1.41 -3.93 -5.43
N PHE A 174 -1.73 -3.40 -6.61
CA PHE A 174 -0.71 -2.96 -7.56
C PHE A 174 -0.05 -1.67 -7.08
N ALA A 175 1.27 -1.66 -6.98
CA ALA A 175 2.06 -0.47 -6.65
C ALA A 175 2.88 -0.01 -7.88
N VAL A 176 2.17 0.32 -8.96
CA VAL A 176 2.74 0.60 -10.28
C VAL A 176 2.52 2.04 -10.74
N GLY A 177 2.07 2.93 -9.86
CA GLY A 177 1.59 4.26 -10.20
C GLY A 177 0.14 4.23 -10.67
N SER A 178 -0.39 5.40 -11.03
CA SER A 178 -1.81 5.60 -11.34
C SER A 178 -2.08 5.82 -12.83
N ALA A 179 -1.09 5.55 -13.70
CA ALA A 179 -1.27 5.60 -15.14
C ALA A 179 -2.16 4.43 -15.60
N PRO A 180 -3.24 4.69 -16.37
CA PRO A 180 -4.19 3.66 -16.78
C PRO A 180 -3.54 2.46 -17.49
N GLU A 181 -2.54 2.69 -18.33
CA GLU A 181 -1.84 1.65 -19.08
C GLU A 181 -1.10 0.70 -18.15
N ARG A 182 -0.54 1.22 -17.05
CA ARG A 182 0.19 0.42 -16.07
C ARG A 182 -0.73 -0.42 -15.21
N ILE A 183 -1.85 0.15 -14.80
CA ILE A 183 -2.89 -0.59 -14.06
C ILE A 183 -3.48 -1.68 -14.95
N ARG A 184 -3.78 -1.38 -16.22
CA ARG A 184 -4.28 -2.37 -17.19
C ARG A 184 -3.30 -3.53 -17.37
N TRP A 185 -2.01 -3.22 -17.59
CA TRP A 185 -0.98 -4.25 -17.68
C TRP A 185 -0.92 -5.13 -16.43
N ALA A 186 -0.95 -4.55 -15.23
CA ALA A 186 -0.91 -5.32 -13.99
C ALA A 186 -2.17 -6.18 -13.81
N MET A 187 -3.34 -5.65 -14.19
CA MET A 187 -4.61 -6.37 -14.21
C MET A 187 -4.57 -7.56 -15.18
N ASP A 188 -4.03 -7.36 -16.39
CA ASP A 188 -3.91 -8.44 -17.40
C ASP A 188 -3.05 -9.59 -16.88
N VAL A 189 -1.91 -9.28 -16.22
CA VAL A 189 -1.06 -10.30 -15.58
C VAL A 189 -1.80 -11.08 -14.49
N ALA A 190 -2.58 -10.38 -13.65
CA ALA A 190 -3.35 -11.02 -12.59
C ALA A 190 -4.48 -11.90 -13.15
N LEU A 191 -5.24 -11.40 -14.11
CA LEU A 191 -6.34 -12.13 -14.75
C LEU A 191 -5.84 -13.34 -15.55
N GLU A 192 -4.69 -13.23 -16.23
CA GLU A 192 -4.06 -14.37 -16.88
C GLU A 192 -3.70 -15.44 -15.85
N ARG A 193 -3.10 -15.05 -14.73
CA ARG A 193 -2.73 -16.01 -13.69
C ARG A 193 -3.94 -16.68 -13.04
N LEU A 194 -5.03 -15.97 -12.80
CA LEU A 194 -6.29 -16.55 -12.32
C LEU A 194 -6.79 -17.62 -13.29
N ARG A 195 -6.76 -17.35 -14.61
CA ARG A 195 -7.16 -18.33 -15.65
C ARG A 195 -6.25 -19.57 -15.66
N GLU A 196 -4.93 -19.38 -15.57
CA GLU A 196 -3.97 -20.50 -15.55
C GLU A 196 -4.16 -21.43 -14.33
N THR A 197 -4.49 -20.86 -13.18
CA THR A 197 -4.66 -21.61 -11.94
C THR A 197 -6.08 -22.15 -11.73
N GLY A 198 -7.04 -21.68 -12.52
CA GLY A 198 -8.46 -21.97 -12.31
C GLY A 198 -9.03 -21.31 -11.06
N ARG A 199 -8.32 -20.35 -10.47
CA ARG A 199 -8.79 -19.62 -9.29
C ARG A 199 -9.92 -18.67 -9.69
N PRO A 200 -11.12 -18.72 -9.03
CA PRO A 200 -12.22 -17.83 -9.34
C PRO A 200 -11.85 -16.35 -9.10
N ARG A 201 -12.32 -15.44 -9.97
CA ARG A 201 -12.03 -14.00 -9.86
C ARG A 201 -12.53 -13.40 -8.54
N ASP A 202 -13.68 -13.83 -8.05
CA ASP A 202 -14.32 -13.37 -6.82
C ASP A 202 -13.66 -13.89 -5.54
N SER A 203 -12.74 -14.85 -5.64
CA SER A 203 -11.95 -15.35 -4.51
C SER A 203 -10.72 -14.50 -4.20
N LEU A 204 -10.42 -13.48 -5.01
CA LEU A 204 -9.28 -12.57 -4.87
C LEU A 204 -9.74 -11.13 -5.03
N SER A 205 -9.49 -10.28 -4.04
CA SER A 205 -9.69 -8.85 -4.17
C SER A 205 -8.49 -8.22 -4.88
N ILE A 206 -8.73 -7.52 -5.98
CA ILE A 206 -7.67 -6.87 -6.78
C ILE A 206 -7.82 -5.36 -6.67
N GLY A 207 -6.77 -4.67 -6.29
CA GLY A 207 -6.77 -3.22 -6.15
C GLY A 207 -5.43 -2.58 -6.45
N ALA A 208 -5.30 -1.31 -6.10
CA ALA A 208 -4.09 -0.56 -6.37
C ALA A 208 -3.78 0.47 -5.28
N TYR A 209 -2.49 0.70 -5.07
CA TYR A 209 -1.98 1.93 -4.47
C TYR A 209 -2.01 3.01 -5.53
N VAL A 210 -2.78 4.07 -5.28
CA VAL A 210 -3.01 5.17 -6.22
C VAL A 210 -2.36 6.43 -5.67
N ASN A 211 -1.39 6.96 -6.39
CA ASN A 211 -0.82 8.26 -6.09
C ASN A 211 -1.89 9.32 -6.38
N LEU A 212 -2.47 9.92 -5.33
CA LEU A 212 -3.59 10.83 -5.49
C LEU A 212 -3.49 12.04 -4.56
N VAL A 213 -3.50 13.22 -5.15
CA VAL A 213 -3.61 14.51 -4.46
C VAL A 213 -4.78 15.30 -5.04
N CYS A 214 -5.84 15.43 -4.24
CA CYS A 214 -7.01 16.20 -4.61
C CYS A 214 -6.88 17.63 -4.07
N ASP A 215 -6.75 18.61 -4.94
CA ASP A 215 -6.61 20.03 -4.60
C ASP A 215 -7.30 20.90 -5.68
N PRO A 216 -8.03 21.96 -5.31
CA PRO A 216 -8.65 22.87 -6.29
C PRO A 216 -7.65 23.55 -7.22
N ASP A 217 -6.43 23.78 -6.74
CA ASP A 217 -5.31 24.30 -7.51
C ASP A 217 -4.51 23.13 -8.08
N GLU A 218 -4.57 22.96 -9.39
CA GLU A 218 -3.93 21.84 -10.09
C GLU A 218 -2.40 21.87 -9.98
N GLN A 219 -1.77 23.05 -10.05
CA GLN A 219 -0.33 23.15 -9.92
C GLN A 219 0.11 22.78 -8.51
N ARG A 220 -0.62 23.22 -7.49
CA ARG A 220 -0.36 22.84 -6.10
C ARG A 220 -0.53 21.33 -5.90
N ALA A 221 -1.53 20.71 -6.54
CA ALA A 221 -1.71 19.26 -6.50
C ALA A 221 -0.50 18.53 -7.12
N ILE A 222 0.01 18.99 -8.25
CA ILE A 222 1.20 18.45 -8.92
C ILE A 222 2.43 18.59 -8.03
N ASP A 223 2.65 19.76 -7.45
CA ASP A 223 3.81 20.01 -6.58
C ASP A 223 3.79 19.11 -5.33
N LEU A 224 2.63 18.95 -4.70
CA LEU A 224 2.44 18.02 -3.58
C LEU A 224 2.58 16.54 -3.99
N GLY A 225 2.17 16.20 -5.20
CA GLY A 225 2.25 14.85 -5.76
C GLY A 225 3.66 14.45 -6.23
N ARG A 226 4.56 15.41 -6.42
CA ARG A 226 5.90 15.20 -7.01
C ARG A 226 6.75 14.20 -6.22
N MET A 227 6.77 14.34 -4.90
CA MET A 227 7.54 13.45 -4.03
C MET A 227 7.04 12.01 -4.12
N ILE A 228 5.73 11.79 -3.99
CA ILE A 228 5.16 10.44 -4.05
C ILE A 228 5.32 9.82 -5.44
N SER A 229 5.21 10.63 -6.50
CA SER A 229 5.44 10.19 -7.88
C SER A 229 6.86 9.67 -8.07
N GLY A 230 7.86 10.42 -7.61
CA GLY A 230 9.26 10.02 -7.67
C GLY A 230 9.55 8.77 -6.84
N MET A 231 9.01 8.69 -5.63
CA MET A 231 9.18 7.54 -4.75
C MET A 231 8.55 6.26 -5.34
N VAL A 232 7.33 6.33 -5.84
CA VAL A 232 6.64 5.17 -6.42
C VAL A 232 7.21 4.78 -7.79
N ALA A 233 7.69 5.75 -8.57
CA ALA A 233 8.36 5.47 -9.85
C ALA A 233 9.61 4.60 -9.67
N HIS A 234 10.34 4.74 -8.56
CA HIS A 234 11.45 3.87 -8.23
C HIS A 234 11.03 2.41 -8.11
N PHE A 235 9.90 2.12 -7.45
CA PHE A 235 9.38 0.76 -7.33
C PHE A 235 8.76 0.24 -8.63
N ALA A 236 8.02 1.09 -9.31
CA ALA A 236 7.22 0.74 -10.48
C ALA A 236 8.04 0.55 -11.75
N GLY A 237 9.25 1.08 -11.76
CA GLY A 237 10.16 0.99 -12.88
C GLY A 237 11.05 -0.25 -12.89
N MET A 238 10.76 -1.28 -12.10
CA MET A 238 11.60 -2.48 -12.04
C MET A 238 11.75 -3.16 -13.40
N LYS A 239 12.88 -3.83 -13.58
CA LYS A 239 13.44 -4.39 -14.82
C LYS A 239 12.47 -5.19 -15.72
N ASP A 240 11.35 -5.65 -15.18
CA ASP A 240 10.40 -6.53 -15.88
C ASP A 240 9.05 -5.85 -16.20
N ALA A 241 8.87 -4.56 -15.88
CA ALA A 241 7.67 -3.85 -16.28
C ALA A 241 7.84 -3.44 -17.75
N PRO A 242 7.01 -3.91 -18.68
CA PRO A 242 7.14 -3.52 -20.07
C PRO A 242 6.90 -2.02 -20.20
N LEU A 243 7.87 -1.31 -20.73
CA LEU A 243 7.75 0.12 -21.06
C LEU A 243 7.33 0.32 -22.52
N ASP A 244 7.12 -0.77 -23.26
CA ASP A 244 6.90 -0.75 -24.72
C ASP A 244 5.61 -0.08 -25.16
N HIS A 245 4.63 -0.06 -24.28
CA HIS A 245 3.35 0.64 -24.47
C HIS A 245 3.41 2.15 -24.16
N LEU A 246 4.53 2.65 -23.60
CA LEU A 246 4.66 4.06 -23.25
C LEU A 246 5.14 4.90 -24.44
N PRO A 247 4.69 6.16 -24.55
CA PRO A 247 5.29 7.13 -25.47
C PRO A 247 6.81 7.23 -25.26
N PRO A 248 7.60 7.45 -26.32
CA PRO A 248 9.07 7.49 -26.22
C PRO A 248 9.62 8.45 -25.15
N GLN A 249 8.99 9.60 -24.97
CA GLN A 249 9.38 10.60 -23.97
C GLN A 249 9.19 10.05 -22.53
N LEU A 250 8.08 9.36 -22.27
CA LEU A 250 7.79 8.77 -20.96
C LEU A 250 8.65 7.53 -20.67
N LYS A 251 9.02 6.74 -21.71
CA LYS A 251 9.99 5.65 -21.57
C LYS A 251 11.34 6.16 -21.08
N SER A 252 11.86 7.20 -21.74
CA SER A 252 13.12 7.82 -21.37
C SER A 252 13.10 8.35 -19.93
N LEU A 253 12.00 8.98 -19.56
CA LEU A 253 11.84 9.56 -18.23
C LEU A 253 11.70 8.48 -17.15
N ALA A 254 10.91 7.44 -17.38
CA ALA A 254 10.80 6.30 -16.48
C ALA A 254 12.14 5.60 -16.27
N ALA A 255 12.93 5.42 -17.33
CA ALA A 255 14.26 4.84 -17.26
C ALA A 255 15.24 5.73 -16.46
N HIS A 256 15.14 7.04 -16.62
CA HIS A 256 15.96 8.01 -15.87
C HIS A 256 15.61 7.98 -14.37
N MET A 257 14.34 7.95 -14.02
CA MET A 257 13.88 7.86 -12.63
C MET A 257 14.36 6.58 -11.91
N GLN A 258 14.54 5.47 -12.66
CA GLN A 258 15.10 4.23 -12.10
C GLN A 258 16.59 4.33 -11.75
N SER A 259 17.37 4.95 -12.63
CA SER A 259 18.84 4.97 -12.51
C SER A 259 19.35 6.01 -11.54
N GLY A 260 18.58 7.07 -11.27
CA GLY A 260 18.99 8.22 -10.47
C GLY A 260 18.44 8.25 -9.03
N TYR A 261 17.72 7.22 -8.59
CA TYR A 261 17.09 7.25 -7.27
C TYR A 261 18.09 7.12 -6.13
N ASP A 262 18.14 8.12 -5.23
CA ASP A 262 18.96 8.10 -4.04
C ASP A 262 18.21 7.54 -2.83
N MET A 263 18.48 6.28 -2.50
CA MET A 263 17.87 5.59 -1.37
C MET A 263 18.20 6.21 0.00
N LYS A 264 19.32 6.94 0.12
CA LYS A 264 19.69 7.61 1.38
C LYS A 264 18.74 8.76 1.72
N HIS A 265 18.15 9.39 0.69
CA HIS A 265 17.17 10.46 0.81
C HIS A 265 15.76 9.98 0.46
N HIS A 266 15.47 8.68 0.65
CA HIS A 266 14.15 8.09 0.42
C HIS A 266 13.09 8.80 1.26
N ALA A 267 12.00 9.21 0.62
CA ALA A 267 10.87 9.94 1.24
C ALA A 267 11.26 11.28 1.92
N GLN A 268 12.41 11.88 1.55
CA GLN A 268 12.83 13.20 2.03
C GLN A 268 12.75 14.21 0.87
N GLU A 269 12.11 15.35 1.10
CA GLU A 269 12.00 16.44 0.10
C GLU A 269 13.34 17.02 -0.35
N SER A 270 14.37 16.91 0.49
CA SER A 270 15.74 17.34 0.18
C SER A 270 16.44 16.48 -0.89
N GLY A 271 15.84 15.37 -1.29
CA GLY A 271 16.39 14.51 -2.35
C GLY A 271 16.37 15.24 -3.71
N SER A 272 17.54 15.57 -4.26
CA SER A 272 17.67 16.24 -5.57
C SER A 272 16.98 15.45 -6.71
N HIS A 273 16.89 14.14 -6.60
CA HIS A 273 16.20 13.27 -7.54
C HIS A 273 14.67 13.48 -7.57
N LEU A 274 14.07 13.96 -6.46
CA LEU A 274 12.62 14.24 -6.38
C LEU A 274 12.29 15.61 -6.99
N GLN A 275 13.19 16.59 -6.88
CA GLN A 275 13.01 17.91 -7.47
C GLN A 275 13.11 17.88 -9.01
N ALA A 276 13.77 16.88 -9.56
CA ALA A 276 13.93 16.70 -11.00
C ALA A 276 12.75 16.02 -11.71
N VAL A 277 11.69 15.65 -10.97
CA VAL A 277 10.49 15.00 -11.56
C VAL A 277 9.66 16.05 -12.32
N PRO A 278 9.51 15.98 -13.66
CA PRO A 278 8.74 16.95 -14.40
C PRO A 278 7.24 16.87 -14.11
N ASP A 279 6.52 17.99 -14.26
CA ASP A 279 5.08 18.07 -14.07
C ASP A 279 4.31 17.09 -14.96
N GLU A 280 4.72 16.93 -16.21
CA GLU A 280 4.13 15.96 -17.15
C GLU A 280 4.24 14.52 -16.66
N PHE A 281 5.32 14.18 -15.97
CA PHE A 281 5.46 12.85 -15.36
C PHE A 281 4.52 12.68 -14.17
N VAL A 282 4.42 13.68 -13.31
CA VAL A 282 3.51 13.66 -12.16
C VAL A 282 2.07 13.52 -12.64
N ASP A 283 1.66 14.28 -13.64
CA ASP A 283 0.31 14.28 -14.21
C ASP A 283 -0.04 12.93 -14.87
N TRP A 284 0.92 12.30 -15.53
CA TRP A 284 0.74 10.97 -16.11
C TRP A 284 0.72 9.87 -15.06
N PHE A 285 1.69 9.89 -14.12
CA PHE A 285 1.94 8.79 -13.20
C PHE A 285 1.05 8.82 -11.95
N SER A 286 0.43 9.96 -11.68
CA SER A 286 -0.39 10.22 -10.50
C SER A 286 -1.73 10.87 -10.88
N ILE A 287 -2.65 10.90 -9.96
CA ILE A 287 -3.91 11.64 -10.06
C ILE A 287 -3.77 12.91 -9.22
N CYS A 288 -3.42 14.02 -9.85
CA CYS A 288 -3.21 15.31 -9.18
C CYS A 288 -4.10 16.38 -9.81
N GLY A 289 -4.89 17.09 -8.99
CA GLY A 289 -5.73 18.19 -9.45
C GLY A 289 -7.08 18.31 -8.77
N PRO A 290 -8.00 19.10 -9.36
CA PRO A 290 -9.31 19.38 -8.79
C PRO A 290 -10.20 18.11 -8.72
N PRO A 291 -11.22 18.12 -7.86
CA PRO A 291 -12.11 16.95 -7.64
C PRO A 291 -12.67 16.36 -8.95
N VAL A 292 -13.01 17.19 -9.92
CA VAL A 292 -13.52 16.73 -11.24
C VAL A 292 -12.50 15.85 -11.95
N LYS A 293 -11.24 16.30 -12.02
CA LYS A 293 -10.15 15.54 -12.63
C LYS A 293 -9.87 14.24 -11.85
N CYS A 294 -9.86 14.33 -10.52
CA CYS A 294 -9.68 13.16 -9.66
C CYS A 294 -10.77 12.10 -9.89
N ARG A 295 -12.05 12.50 -10.00
CA ARG A 295 -13.15 11.60 -10.32
C ARG A 295 -12.98 10.93 -11.67
N GLN A 296 -12.69 11.71 -12.72
CA GLN A 296 -12.51 11.17 -14.07
C GLN A 296 -11.39 10.13 -14.15
N ARG A 297 -10.21 10.49 -13.64
CA ARG A 297 -9.05 9.60 -13.66
C ARG A 297 -9.26 8.36 -12.78
N LEU A 298 -9.92 8.51 -11.65
CA LEU A 298 -10.23 7.37 -10.77
C LEU A 298 -11.27 6.44 -11.40
N GLN A 299 -12.29 6.99 -12.08
CA GLN A 299 -13.28 6.19 -12.81
C GLN A 299 -12.61 5.31 -13.86
N GLU A 300 -11.65 5.84 -14.62
CA GLU A 300 -10.89 5.06 -15.62
C GLU A 300 -10.20 3.83 -15.00
N LEU A 301 -9.68 3.97 -13.77
CA LEU A 301 -9.05 2.86 -13.06
C LEU A 301 -10.09 1.86 -12.52
N LEU A 302 -11.19 2.35 -11.97
CA LEU A 302 -12.26 1.51 -11.44
C LEU A 302 -12.99 0.70 -12.53
N ASP A 303 -13.13 1.27 -13.72
CA ASP A 303 -13.71 0.59 -14.89
C ASP A 303 -12.89 -0.63 -15.35
N MET A 304 -11.64 -0.74 -14.92
CA MET A 304 -10.81 -1.94 -15.15
C MET A 304 -11.15 -3.08 -14.19
N GLY A 305 -12.03 -2.86 -13.20
CA GLY A 305 -12.47 -3.89 -12.25
C GLY A 305 -11.65 -3.95 -10.97
N LEU A 306 -11.12 -2.83 -10.49
CA LEU A 306 -10.50 -2.75 -9.17
C LEU A 306 -11.58 -2.86 -8.07
N ASP A 307 -11.33 -3.69 -7.07
CA ASP A 307 -12.20 -3.89 -5.90
C ASP A 307 -11.85 -2.91 -4.76
N HIS A 308 -10.60 -2.39 -4.74
CA HIS A 308 -10.15 -1.44 -3.72
C HIS A 308 -9.08 -0.49 -4.26
N VAL A 309 -9.00 0.67 -3.63
CA VAL A 309 -8.01 1.71 -3.92
C VAL A 309 -7.42 2.24 -2.61
N TYR A 310 -6.10 2.25 -2.51
CA TYR A 310 -5.39 2.86 -1.39
C TYR A 310 -4.69 4.13 -1.83
N GLN A 311 -5.17 5.26 -1.33
CA GLN A 311 -4.57 6.55 -1.61
C GLN A 311 -3.15 6.62 -1.01
N LEU A 312 -2.18 6.92 -1.87
CA LEU A 312 -0.89 7.46 -1.49
C LEU A 312 -0.94 8.96 -1.73
N GLY A 313 -1.13 9.72 -0.66
CA GLY A 313 -1.22 11.18 -0.75
C GLY A 313 0.14 11.86 -0.80
N GLY A 314 0.18 13.10 -1.30
CA GLY A 314 1.33 13.97 -1.14
C GLY A 314 1.55 14.28 0.35
N SER A 315 2.80 14.26 0.79
CA SER A 315 3.14 14.77 2.12
C SER A 315 3.47 16.25 1.99
N PRO A 316 2.79 17.14 2.71
CA PRO A 316 3.33 18.49 2.83
C PRO A 316 4.67 18.44 3.54
N VAL A 317 5.56 19.31 3.09
CA VAL A 317 6.89 19.60 3.57
C VAL A 317 7.08 19.38 5.08
N ALA A 318 8.30 18.97 5.47
CA ALA A 318 8.85 18.85 6.81
C ALA A 318 8.11 19.65 7.90
N HIS A 319 7.03 19.08 8.42
CA HIS A 319 6.37 19.60 9.60
C HIS A 319 6.79 18.78 10.84
N PRO A 320 6.85 19.38 12.03
CA PRO A 320 7.00 18.65 13.29
C PRO A 320 5.95 17.53 13.39
N HIS A 321 6.28 16.42 14.01
CA HIS A 321 5.33 15.33 14.27
C HIS A 321 4.00 15.89 14.81
N GLY A 322 2.87 15.51 14.20
CA GLY A 322 1.54 15.98 14.53
C GLY A 322 0.98 17.05 13.59
N ALA A 323 1.75 18.04 13.20
CA ALA A 323 1.32 19.03 12.20
C ALA A 323 1.26 18.41 10.79
N ARG A 324 2.20 17.51 10.47
CA ARG A 324 2.20 16.74 9.23
C ARG A 324 0.94 15.88 9.09
N GLN A 325 0.57 15.13 10.13
CA GLN A 325 -0.63 14.30 10.11
C GLN A 325 -1.91 15.12 9.97
N ALA A 326 -2.00 16.27 10.66
CA ALA A 326 -3.15 17.15 10.50
C ALA A 326 -3.27 17.70 9.07
N ALA A 327 -2.16 18.06 8.43
CA ALA A 327 -2.13 18.49 7.03
C ALA A 327 -2.51 17.36 6.06
N MET A 328 -2.05 16.13 6.32
CA MET A 328 -2.44 14.95 5.51
C MET A 328 -3.95 14.66 5.63
N VAL A 329 -4.53 14.77 6.82
CA VAL A 329 -5.99 14.62 7.03
C VAL A 329 -6.74 15.70 6.25
N GLU A 330 -6.26 16.93 6.28
CA GLU A 330 -6.93 18.03 5.54
C GLU A 330 -6.86 17.82 4.02
N GLN A 331 -5.74 17.34 3.50
CA GLN A 331 -5.64 16.95 2.09
C GLN A 331 -6.55 15.77 1.73
N ALA A 332 -6.65 14.78 2.63
CA ALA A 332 -7.55 13.65 2.44
C ALA A 332 -9.02 14.05 2.50
N ARG A 333 -9.34 15.13 3.20
CA ARG A 333 -10.71 15.64 3.38
C ARG A 333 -11.39 15.91 2.04
N LEU A 334 -10.76 16.68 1.16
CA LEU A 334 -11.34 17.02 -0.13
C LEU A 334 -11.59 15.78 -1.00
N TYR A 335 -10.66 14.84 -1.00
CA TYR A 335 -10.85 13.56 -1.65
C TYR A 335 -12.02 12.77 -1.06
N ALA A 336 -12.11 12.72 0.26
CA ALA A 336 -13.17 12.02 0.98
C ALA A 336 -14.56 12.62 0.77
N THR A 337 -14.67 13.97 0.71
CA THR A 337 -15.96 14.66 0.61
C THR A 337 -16.42 14.88 -0.83
N GLU A 338 -15.50 15.07 -1.77
CA GLU A 338 -15.83 15.47 -3.13
C GLU A 338 -15.63 14.35 -4.17
N VAL A 339 -14.83 13.32 -3.84
CA VAL A 339 -14.51 12.28 -4.82
C VAL A 339 -15.11 10.93 -4.42
N ILE A 340 -14.80 10.42 -3.22
CA ILE A 340 -15.25 9.09 -2.77
C ILE A 340 -16.78 8.91 -2.84
N PRO A 341 -17.63 9.88 -2.44
CA PRO A 341 -19.08 9.70 -2.45
C PRO A 341 -19.67 9.46 -3.86
N HIS A 342 -18.92 9.81 -4.90
CA HIS A 342 -19.35 9.60 -6.29
C HIS A 342 -19.31 8.11 -6.70
N PHE A 343 -18.60 7.28 -5.94
CA PHE A 343 -18.38 5.85 -6.22
C PHE A 343 -19.06 4.91 -5.21
N ARG A 344 -19.94 5.44 -4.35
CA ARG A 344 -20.66 4.70 -3.32
C ARG A 344 -22.16 4.61 -3.57
#